data_a08f57f024cb7b61bfb65dca97ec274c
#
_entry.id   a08f57f024cb7b61bfb65dca97ec274c
#
_cell.length_a   1.000
_cell.length_b   1.000
_cell.length_c   1.000
_cell.angle_alpha   90.00
_cell.angle_beta   90.00
_cell.angle_gamma   90.00
#
_symmetry.space_group_name_H-M   'P 1'
#
loop_
_entity.id
_entity.type
_entity.pdbx_description
1 polymer ?
#
loop_
_entity_poly.entity_id
_entity_poly.type
_entity_poly.pdbx_seq_one_letter_code
_entity_poly.pdbx_strand_id
1 'polypeptide(L)'
;MLLLTLVLSVPWQAARAQDVEPPEGAVIESVDLSGLSRDSLSPGLRRELDTLAGDPLNRQRLAEIATRIEGEHPDVVAAVRAVARPDGQARVIFLVARISDEPDLAENINTRYTVESVEISGVRETDISRALRDRLQALVGRRLDHDEADELIRQLETERSGYTVERKIERGSERGRIRVVFEFSEKEGTRWIPFTPSRSKFVYHADQGWSGALDIPMGGRSHRVTAGFAFDNNDDLVEEYSGVSLGFESRKLGTDRLGAKVEVGWFNNTWRQPILDALAANPSIPEPYRSRITVEPSVTFALNPFVRVTGGVSLSELESLTHPPESQMASAFVARLDYDQRFYNGDSTQRVEAGYELRTSAEALESDLSYRRHLARVRYRYEQKPNTVIASAAFGGITGDAPLFERFTLGDTSTLRGWNKYDIAPAGAERMFHSSVEYRFHNLLGVFLDAGSVWDRHTDMRFRVSSGFGLHHDNVFLSLGFPLNTDDLRATFMMGVRF
;
A
#
# COMPACT_ATOMS: atom_id res chain seq x y z
N MET A 1 19.44 30.17 -11.61
CA MET A 1 20.10 29.12 -12.40
C MET A 1 21.39 28.77 -11.71
N LEU A 2 21.34 27.94 -10.65
CA LEU A 2 22.50 27.40 -9.90
C LEU A 2 22.01 26.74 -8.59
N LEU A 3 21.26 25.61 -8.69
CA LEU A 3 20.94 24.76 -7.52
C LEU A 3 20.37 23.40 -7.94
N LEU A 4 20.78 22.89 -9.12
CA LEU A 4 20.31 21.58 -9.63
C LEU A 4 21.45 20.61 -9.95
N THR A 5 22.66 20.80 -9.38
CA THR A 5 23.84 19.99 -9.73
C THR A 5 24.48 19.28 -8.55
N LEU A 6 23.77 19.08 -7.43
CA LEU A 6 24.42 18.47 -6.24
C LEU A 6 23.65 17.28 -5.63
N VAL A 7 22.86 16.52 -6.40
CA VAL A 7 22.19 15.32 -5.89
C VAL A 7 22.49 14.06 -6.73
N LEU A 8 23.37 14.14 -7.73
CA LEU A 8 23.69 12.98 -8.59
C LEU A 8 25.12 12.43 -8.44
N SER A 9 25.76 12.61 -7.29
CA SER A 9 27.06 11.98 -6.98
C SER A 9 27.12 11.32 -5.62
N VAL A 10 26.14 10.47 -5.30
CA VAL A 10 26.33 9.40 -4.32
C VAL A 10 26.66 8.15 -5.15
N PRO A 11 27.88 7.60 -5.07
CA PRO A 11 28.17 6.35 -5.72
C PRO A 11 27.41 5.24 -4.98
N TRP A 12 26.38 4.74 -5.62
CA TRP A 12 25.69 3.52 -5.23
C TRP A 12 26.58 2.31 -5.55
N GLN A 13 27.67 2.19 -4.81
CA GLN A 13 28.54 1.02 -4.74
C GLN A 13 28.59 0.50 -3.30
N ALA A 14 27.43 0.18 -2.73
CA ALA A 14 27.37 -0.99 -1.88
C ALA A 14 26.90 -2.13 -2.79
N ALA A 15 27.81 -2.61 -3.65
CA ALA A 15 27.70 -3.94 -4.23
C ALA A 15 27.53 -4.89 -3.04
N ARG A 16 26.34 -5.45 -2.85
CA ARG A 16 26.21 -6.75 -2.23
C ARG A 16 27.17 -7.62 -3.06
N ALA A 17 28.30 -7.99 -2.47
CA ALA A 17 29.12 -9.04 -2.99
C ALA A 17 28.15 -10.21 -3.11
N GLN A 18 27.69 -10.53 -4.32
CA GLN A 18 27.11 -11.82 -4.61
C GLN A 18 28.23 -12.79 -4.25
N ASP A 19 28.03 -13.58 -3.20
CA ASP A 19 28.94 -14.65 -2.84
C ASP A 19 28.98 -15.61 -4.05
N VAL A 20 29.94 -15.40 -4.91
CA VAL A 20 30.14 -16.24 -6.08
C VAL A 20 30.60 -17.60 -5.56
N GLU A 21 29.88 -18.65 -5.94
CA GLU A 21 30.21 -19.99 -5.56
C GLU A 21 31.51 -20.42 -6.31
N PRO A 22 32.55 -20.88 -5.62
CA PRO A 22 33.79 -21.27 -6.29
C PRO A 22 33.56 -22.52 -7.16
N PRO A 23 34.27 -22.62 -8.29
CA PRO A 23 34.18 -23.83 -9.12
C PRO A 23 34.75 -25.08 -8.38
N GLU A 24 34.24 -26.25 -8.75
CA GLU A 24 34.79 -27.53 -8.26
C GLU A 24 36.28 -27.64 -8.60
N GLY A 25 37.09 -28.05 -7.62
CA GLY A 25 38.55 -28.13 -7.80
C GLY A 25 39.29 -26.81 -7.46
N ALA A 26 38.65 -25.72 -7.09
CA ALA A 26 39.31 -24.52 -6.58
C ALA A 26 40.12 -24.87 -5.31
N VAL A 27 41.32 -24.32 -5.15
CA VAL A 27 42.16 -24.59 -3.98
C VAL A 27 41.53 -23.95 -2.73
N ILE A 28 41.38 -24.71 -1.66
CA ILE A 28 40.86 -24.26 -0.38
C ILE A 28 41.92 -23.43 0.35
N GLU A 29 41.72 -22.13 0.52
CA GLU A 29 42.63 -21.25 1.26
C GLU A 29 42.49 -21.44 2.76
N SER A 30 41.26 -21.49 3.25
CA SER A 30 40.95 -21.59 4.67
C SER A 30 39.67 -22.35 4.95
N VAL A 31 39.65 -22.97 6.15
CA VAL A 31 38.51 -23.72 6.66
C VAL A 31 38.10 -23.15 8.03
N ASP A 32 36.89 -22.63 8.11
CA ASP A 32 36.32 -22.10 9.33
C ASP A 32 35.22 -23.02 9.87
N LEU A 33 35.11 -23.12 11.18
CA LEU A 33 34.01 -23.77 11.89
C LEU A 33 33.29 -22.71 12.73
N SER A 34 32.02 -22.51 12.48
CA SER A 34 31.18 -21.53 13.17
C SER A 34 30.05 -22.24 13.91
N GLY A 35 29.77 -21.82 15.14
CA GLY A 35 28.69 -22.37 15.97
C GLY A 35 29.07 -23.57 16.84
N LEU A 36 30.24 -24.15 16.64
CA LEU A 36 30.80 -25.23 17.47
C LEU A 36 32.29 -24.98 17.71
N SER A 37 32.79 -25.28 18.92
CA SER A 37 34.21 -25.19 19.19
C SER A 37 34.96 -26.34 18.51
N ARG A 38 36.11 -26.04 17.88
CA ARG A 38 37.00 -27.10 17.31
C ARG A 38 37.44 -28.11 18.38
N ASP A 39 37.52 -27.69 19.64
CA ASP A 39 37.94 -28.60 20.74
C ASP A 39 36.87 -29.61 21.13
N SER A 40 35.64 -29.41 20.72
CA SER A 40 34.55 -30.39 20.96
C SER A 40 34.51 -31.50 19.92
N LEU A 41 35.26 -31.39 18.79
CA LEU A 41 35.34 -32.40 17.76
C LEU A 41 36.34 -33.49 18.15
N SER A 42 36.16 -34.70 17.67
CA SER A 42 37.14 -35.79 17.81
C SER A 42 38.52 -35.41 17.21
N PRO A 43 39.60 -35.97 17.73
CA PRO A 43 40.95 -35.72 17.19
C PRO A 43 41.10 -36.08 15.72
N GLY A 44 40.31 -37.06 15.23
CA GLY A 44 40.28 -37.47 13.85
C GLY A 44 39.68 -36.40 12.93
N LEU A 45 38.51 -35.90 13.32
CA LEU A 45 37.75 -34.89 12.56
C LEU A 45 38.47 -33.54 12.54
N ARG A 46 39.10 -33.15 13.67
CA ARG A 46 39.96 -31.94 13.73
C ARG A 46 41.09 -31.98 12.72
N ARG A 47 41.86 -33.09 12.69
CA ARG A 47 42.96 -33.26 11.73
C ARG A 47 42.50 -33.23 10.29
N GLU A 48 41.33 -33.80 10.01
CA GLU A 48 40.76 -33.77 8.69
C GLU A 48 40.36 -32.36 8.24
N LEU A 49 39.74 -31.56 9.12
CA LEU A 49 39.45 -30.16 8.83
C LEU A 49 40.73 -29.33 8.61
N ASP A 50 41.80 -29.60 9.38
CA ASP A 50 43.07 -28.89 9.25
C ASP A 50 43.81 -29.26 7.95
N THR A 51 43.60 -30.46 7.41
CA THR A 51 44.24 -30.91 6.15
C THR A 51 43.47 -30.46 4.90
N LEU A 52 42.26 -29.92 5.03
CA LEU A 52 41.50 -29.43 3.87
C LEU A 52 42.11 -28.16 3.26
N ALA A 53 42.83 -27.36 4.04
CA ALA A 53 43.51 -26.18 3.52
C ALA A 53 44.69 -26.61 2.60
N GLY A 54 44.65 -26.11 1.37
CA GLY A 54 45.56 -26.50 0.29
C GLY A 54 45.03 -27.61 -0.62
N ASP A 55 43.97 -28.32 -0.23
CA ASP A 55 43.33 -29.36 -1.09
C ASP A 55 42.39 -28.73 -2.12
N PRO A 56 42.12 -29.40 -3.24
CA PRO A 56 41.09 -28.96 -4.18
C PRO A 56 39.71 -29.14 -3.59
N LEU A 57 38.82 -28.15 -3.82
CA LEU A 57 37.44 -28.15 -3.37
C LEU A 57 36.70 -29.37 -3.95
N ASN A 58 36.21 -30.23 -3.07
CA ASN A 58 35.37 -31.36 -3.39
C ASN A 58 34.11 -31.31 -2.51
N ARG A 59 32.95 -30.92 -3.11
CA ARG A 59 31.69 -30.74 -2.40
C ARG A 59 31.18 -32.01 -1.75
N GLN A 60 31.37 -33.16 -2.37
CA GLN A 60 30.95 -34.43 -1.78
C GLN A 60 31.73 -34.74 -0.50
N ARG A 61 33.07 -34.58 -0.51
CA ARG A 61 33.90 -34.76 0.69
C ARG A 61 33.52 -33.78 1.82
N LEU A 62 33.24 -32.51 1.49
CA LEU A 62 32.82 -31.54 2.47
C LEU A 62 31.45 -31.91 3.07
N ALA A 63 30.53 -32.44 2.28
CA ALA A 63 29.24 -32.90 2.76
C ALA A 63 29.37 -34.13 3.68
N GLU A 64 30.28 -35.04 3.38
CA GLU A 64 30.58 -36.20 4.23
C GLU A 64 31.16 -35.76 5.58
N ILE A 65 32.05 -34.77 5.61
CA ILE A 65 32.59 -34.20 6.83
C ILE A 65 31.48 -33.55 7.66
N ALA A 66 30.57 -32.77 7.04
CA ALA A 66 29.40 -32.18 7.74
C ALA A 66 28.52 -33.24 8.39
N THR A 67 28.24 -34.34 7.66
CA THR A 67 27.48 -35.50 8.18
C THR A 67 28.17 -36.15 9.37
N ARG A 68 29.49 -36.22 9.37
CA ARG A 68 30.26 -36.77 10.51
C ARG A 68 30.29 -35.85 11.70
N ILE A 69 30.31 -34.52 11.52
CA ILE A 69 30.11 -33.53 12.61
C ILE A 69 28.77 -33.79 13.27
N GLU A 70 27.69 -33.94 12.51
CA GLU A 70 26.36 -34.27 13.01
C GLU A 70 26.33 -35.64 13.72
N GLY A 71 27.12 -36.61 13.22
CA GLY A 71 27.20 -37.93 13.84
C GLY A 71 27.88 -37.93 15.21
N GLU A 72 28.91 -37.05 15.42
CA GLU A 72 29.56 -36.87 16.72
C GLU A 72 28.73 -36.05 17.69
N HIS A 73 27.88 -35.14 17.18
CA HIS A 73 27.03 -34.22 17.95
C HIS A 73 25.58 -34.34 17.49
N PRO A 74 24.80 -35.27 18.07
CA PRO A 74 23.41 -35.51 17.66
C PRO A 74 22.47 -34.32 17.90
N ASP A 75 22.90 -33.33 18.70
CA ASP A 75 22.18 -32.11 19.04
C ASP A 75 22.46 -30.94 18.10
N VAL A 76 23.22 -31.15 17.02
CA VAL A 76 23.55 -30.11 16.06
C VAL A 76 23.26 -30.53 14.62
N VAL A 77 23.11 -29.51 13.77
CA VAL A 77 23.08 -29.64 12.31
C VAL A 77 24.26 -28.87 11.73
N ALA A 78 24.95 -29.47 10.74
CA ALA A 78 26.10 -28.86 10.09
C ALA A 78 25.82 -28.61 8.60
N ALA A 79 26.04 -27.39 8.15
CA ALA A 79 26.00 -27.00 6.75
C ALA A 79 27.40 -26.56 6.30
N VAL A 80 27.67 -26.75 5.01
CA VAL A 80 28.93 -26.30 4.38
C VAL A 80 28.62 -25.21 3.38
N ARG A 81 29.38 -24.12 3.47
CA ARG A 81 29.39 -23.04 2.50
C ARG A 81 30.78 -22.82 1.95
N ALA A 82 30.93 -22.79 0.64
CA ALA A 82 32.15 -22.39 -0.04
C ALA A 82 31.95 -21.02 -0.68
N VAL A 83 32.89 -20.11 -0.44
CA VAL A 83 32.86 -18.73 -0.95
C VAL A 83 34.09 -18.48 -1.80
N ALA A 84 33.91 -18.00 -3.03
CA ALA A 84 35.02 -17.65 -3.91
C ALA A 84 35.75 -16.40 -3.42
N ARG A 85 37.08 -16.43 -3.47
CA ARG A 85 37.95 -15.29 -3.21
C ARG A 85 38.37 -14.62 -4.51
N PRO A 86 38.76 -13.32 -4.48
CA PRO A 86 39.20 -12.59 -5.66
C PRO A 86 40.42 -13.21 -6.37
N ASP A 87 41.23 -13.99 -5.66
CA ASP A 87 42.40 -14.70 -6.15
C ASP A 87 42.09 -16.08 -6.78
N GLY A 88 40.81 -16.45 -6.86
CA GLY A 88 40.35 -17.72 -7.42
C GLY A 88 40.40 -18.88 -6.43
N GLN A 89 40.79 -18.65 -5.20
CA GLN A 89 40.76 -19.66 -4.13
C GLN A 89 39.39 -19.74 -3.45
N ALA A 90 39.14 -20.78 -2.67
CA ALA A 90 37.89 -21.01 -1.95
C ALA A 90 38.09 -20.90 -0.42
N ARG A 91 37.20 -20.18 0.25
CA ARG A 91 37.03 -20.26 1.69
C ARG A 91 35.87 -21.19 2.03
N VAL A 92 36.12 -22.19 2.84
CA VAL A 92 35.10 -23.16 3.28
C VAL A 92 34.68 -22.84 4.70
N ILE A 93 33.39 -22.76 4.95
CA ILE A 93 32.81 -22.47 6.26
C ILE A 93 31.85 -23.60 6.61
N PHE A 94 32.14 -24.33 7.70
CA PHE A 94 31.19 -25.24 8.32
C PHE A 94 30.35 -24.46 9.32
N LEU A 95 29.08 -24.33 9.04
CA LEU A 95 28.10 -23.67 9.91
C LEU A 95 27.41 -24.76 10.74
N VAL A 96 27.57 -24.71 12.05
CA VAL A 96 27.00 -25.69 12.97
C VAL A 96 26.02 -24.98 13.91
N ALA A 97 24.77 -25.39 13.92
CA ALA A 97 23.75 -24.87 14.78
C ALA A 97 23.20 -25.98 15.71
N ARG A 98 22.93 -25.65 16.97
CA ARG A 98 22.26 -26.58 17.88
C ARG A 98 20.80 -26.74 17.45
N ILE A 99 20.30 -27.96 17.51
CA ILE A 99 18.88 -28.26 17.36
C ILE A 99 18.23 -27.82 18.67
N SER A 100 17.62 -26.63 18.69
CA SER A 100 16.81 -26.16 19.81
C SER A 100 15.35 -26.58 19.57
N ASP A 101 14.59 -26.70 20.65
CA ASP A 101 13.13 -26.99 20.56
C ASP A 101 12.36 -25.80 19.93
N GLU A 102 12.97 -24.62 19.87
CA GLU A 102 12.56 -23.47 19.05
C GLU A 102 13.69 -23.14 18.08
N PRO A 103 13.61 -23.58 16.82
CA PRO A 103 14.65 -23.27 15.84
C PRO A 103 14.54 -21.83 15.36
N ASP A 104 15.37 -20.97 15.89
CA ASP A 104 15.76 -19.71 15.22
C ASP A 104 16.79 -20.09 14.12
N LEU A 105 16.32 -20.77 13.09
CA LEU A 105 17.17 -21.39 12.10
C LEU A 105 17.47 -20.42 10.98
N ALA A 106 18.73 -20.14 10.76
CA ALA A 106 19.21 -19.45 9.57
C ALA A 106 18.62 -20.09 8.29
N GLU A 107 18.11 -19.27 7.38
CA GLU A 107 17.29 -19.60 6.21
C GLU A 107 17.79 -20.81 5.37
N ASN A 108 19.08 -21.12 5.39
CA ASN A 108 19.69 -22.16 4.55
C ASN A 108 19.67 -23.58 5.15
N ILE A 109 19.33 -23.76 6.40
CA ILE A 109 19.38 -25.08 7.06
C ILE A 109 18.08 -25.86 6.81
N ASN A 110 16.97 -25.18 6.66
CA ASN A 110 15.66 -25.77 6.57
C ASN A 110 15.33 -26.46 5.24
N THR A 111 16.01 -26.10 4.16
CA THR A 111 15.84 -26.76 2.85
C THR A 111 16.26 -28.23 2.84
N ARG A 112 16.87 -28.74 3.90
CA ARG A 112 17.26 -30.16 4.04
C ARG A 112 16.15 -31.02 4.65
N TYR A 113 15.15 -30.40 5.26
CA TYR A 113 14.11 -31.14 5.97
C TYR A 113 12.90 -31.39 5.10
N THR A 114 12.36 -32.61 5.22
CA THR A 114 11.11 -32.99 4.58
C THR A 114 9.95 -32.67 5.53
N VAL A 115 8.95 -31.99 5.03
CA VAL A 115 7.74 -31.68 5.78
C VAL A 115 6.97 -32.99 6.04
N GLU A 116 6.85 -33.38 7.30
CA GLU A 116 6.10 -34.55 7.73
C GLU A 116 4.60 -34.24 7.83
N SER A 117 4.28 -33.12 8.41
CA SER A 117 2.90 -32.64 8.56
C SER A 117 2.82 -31.14 8.57
N VAL A 118 1.66 -30.63 8.18
CA VAL A 118 1.30 -29.22 8.32
C VAL A 118 0.13 -29.13 9.29
N GLU A 119 0.25 -28.25 10.26
CA GLU A 119 -0.75 -28.00 11.29
C GLU A 119 -1.18 -26.52 11.26
N ILE A 120 -2.45 -26.26 11.54
CA ILE A 120 -3.03 -24.93 11.66
C ILE A 120 -3.45 -24.75 13.11
N SER A 121 -2.97 -23.69 13.74
CA SER A 121 -3.25 -23.34 15.13
C SER A 121 -3.87 -21.94 15.24
N GLY A 122 -4.71 -21.70 16.22
CA GLY A 122 -5.34 -20.40 16.48
C GLY A 122 -6.64 -20.13 15.72
N VAL A 123 -6.96 -20.89 14.67
CA VAL A 123 -8.24 -20.87 13.94
C VAL A 123 -8.68 -22.29 13.60
N ARG A 124 -9.98 -22.46 13.29
CA ARG A 124 -10.46 -23.77 12.83
C ARG A 124 -10.04 -23.97 11.37
N GLU A 125 -9.61 -25.15 11.01
CA GLU A 125 -9.21 -25.51 9.65
C GLU A 125 -10.33 -25.24 8.62
N THR A 126 -11.60 -25.41 9.03
CA THR A 126 -12.79 -25.09 8.21
C THR A 126 -12.93 -23.61 7.89
N ASP A 127 -12.27 -22.74 8.64
CA ASP A 127 -12.33 -21.29 8.45
C ASP A 127 -11.37 -20.81 7.34
N ILE A 128 -10.56 -21.71 6.79
CA ILE A 128 -9.62 -21.47 5.68
C ILE A 128 -10.21 -22.07 4.40
N SER A 129 -10.06 -21.38 3.28
CA SER A 129 -10.56 -21.85 1.99
C SER A 129 -9.98 -23.22 1.63
N ARG A 130 -10.76 -24.01 0.89
CA ARG A 130 -10.30 -25.32 0.43
C ARG A 130 -9.03 -25.23 -0.40
N ALA A 131 -8.94 -24.23 -1.27
CA ALA A 131 -7.79 -24.02 -2.12
C ALA A 131 -6.49 -23.81 -1.33
N LEU A 132 -6.53 -23.03 -0.23
CA LEU A 132 -5.35 -22.84 0.63
C LEU A 132 -5.04 -24.08 1.46
N ARG A 133 -6.04 -24.79 1.95
CA ARG A 133 -5.83 -26.07 2.65
C ARG A 133 -5.14 -27.11 1.74
N ASP A 134 -5.61 -27.24 0.50
CA ASP A 134 -5.02 -28.15 -0.48
C ASP A 134 -3.54 -27.76 -0.77
N ARG A 135 -3.22 -26.47 -0.83
CA ARG A 135 -1.84 -25.99 -1.00
C ARG A 135 -0.97 -26.22 0.24
N LEU A 136 -1.50 -26.04 1.44
CA LEU A 136 -0.80 -26.35 2.68
C LEU A 136 -0.49 -27.85 2.77
N GLN A 137 -1.44 -28.71 2.41
CA GLN A 137 -1.24 -30.14 2.36
C GLN A 137 -0.24 -30.57 1.28
N ALA A 138 -0.11 -29.83 0.18
CA ALA A 138 0.88 -30.07 -0.86
C ALA A 138 2.34 -29.88 -0.40
N LEU A 139 2.57 -29.22 0.74
CA LEU A 139 3.91 -29.14 1.35
C LEU A 139 4.35 -30.48 1.97
N VAL A 140 3.40 -31.32 2.38
CA VAL A 140 3.71 -32.61 3.03
C VAL A 140 4.44 -33.54 2.07
N GLY A 141 5.52 -34.16 2.53
CA GLY A 141 6.37 -35.04 1.74
C GLY A 141 7.40 -34.33 0.87
N ARG A 142 7.37 -33.00 0.80
CA ARG A 142 8.35 -32.18 0.06
C ARG A 142 9.37 -31.57 1.00
N ARG A 143 10.48 -31.09 0.46
CA ARG A 143 11.41 -30.24 1.20
C ARG A 143 10.77 -28.88 1.43
N LEU A 144 10.99 -28.31 2.61
CA LEU A 144 10.45 -27.00 2.93
C LEU A 144 11.10 -25.93 2.04
N ASP A 145 10.28 -25.29 1.23
CA ASP A 145 10.64 -24.09 0.48
C ASP A 145 10.16 -22.87 1.27
N HIS A 146 11.09 -22.00 1.63
CA HIS A 146 10.80 -20.80 2.44
C HIS A 146 9.97 -19.78 1.68
N ASP A 147 10.28 -19.57 0.39
CA ASP A 147 9.58 -18.60 -0.45
C ASP A 147 8.12 -19.05 -0.68
N GLU A 148 7.90 -20.35 -0.90
CA GLU A 148 6.56 -20.94 -1.02
C GLU A 148 5.79 -20.81 0.31
N ALA A 149 6.44 -21.07 1.43
CA ALA A 149 5.82 -20.97 2.75
C ALA A 149 5.49 -19.51 3.11
N ASP A 150 6.36 -18.55 2.79
CA ASP A 150 6.12 -17.13 3.03
C ASP A 150 5.01 -16.57 2.12
N GLU A 151 4.91 -17.09 0.90
CA GLU A 151 3.77 -16.77 0.04
C GLU A 151 2.46 -17.32 0.60
N LEU A 152 2.46 -18.54 1.16
CA LEU A 152 1.29 -19.10 1.84
C LEU A 152 0.90 -18.28 3.08
N ILE A 153 1.86 -17.78 3.86
CA ILE A 153 1.58 -16.87 4.99
C ILE A 153 0.86 -15.62 4.49
N ARG A 154 1.39 -14.96 3.44
CA ARG A 154 0.75 -13.76 2.87
C ARG A 154 -0.67 -14.03 2.42
N GLN A 155 -0.92 -15.21 1.86
CA GLN A 155 -2.24 -15.62 1.40
C GLN A 155 -3.19 -15.90 2.57
N LEU A 156 -2.73 -16.62 3.58
CA LEU A 156 -3.49 -16.88 4.81
C LEU A 156 -3.85 -15.56 5.52
N GLU A 157 -2.90 -14.61 5.61
CA GLU A 157 -3.16 -13.29 6.16
C GLU A 157 -4.11 -12.45 5.30
N THR A 158 -4.09 -12.65 3.98
CA THR A 158 -5.01 -11.95 3.05
C THR A 158 -6.43 -12.50 3.18
N GLU A 159 -6.57 -13.82 3.25
CA GLU A 159 -7.88 -14.48 3.44
C GLU A 159 -8.43 -14.20 4.84
N ARG A 160 -7.55 -14.22 5.84
CA ARG A 160 -7.87 -13.94 7.24
C ARG A 160 -7.20 -12.64 7.68
N SER A 161 -7.58 -11.55 7.04
CA SER A 161 -6.95 -10.21 7.20
C SER A 161 -6.88 -9.73 8.65
N GLY A 162 -7.50 -10.45 9.51
CA GLY A 162 -7.59 -10.27 10.91
C GLY A 162 -6.55 -11.04 11.73
N TYR A 163 -5.72 -11.91 11.17
CA TYR A 163 -4.72 -12.70 11.87
C TYR A 163 -3.33 -12.41 11.32
N THR A 164 -2.34 -12.28 12.16
CA THR A 164 -0.95 -12.45 11.78
C THR A 164 -0.71 -13.96 11.78
N VAL A 165 -0.05 -14.44 10.74
CA VAL A 165 0.30 -15.85 10.64
C VAL A 165 1.81 -15.98 10.79
N GLU A 166 2.23 -16.71 11.82
CA GLU A 166 3.62 -17.03 12.04
C GLU A 166 3.86 -18.50 11.70
N ARG A 167 4.97 -18.77 11.04
CA ARG A 167 5.41 -20.14 10.77
C ARG A 167 6.31 -20.59 11.89
N LYS A 168 5.89 -21.65 12.60
CA LYS A 168 6.74 -22.39 13.53
C LYS A 168 7.18 -23.70 12.90
N ILE A 169 8.46 -24.01 13.02
CA ILE A 169 9.01 -25.28 12.54
C ILE A 169 9.35 -26.11 13.77
N GLU A 170 8.66 -27.22 13.92
CA GLU A 170 8.87 -28.17 14.99
C GLU A 170 9.57 -29.43 14.49
N ARG A 171 10.22 -30.16 15.41
CA ARG A 171 10.84 -31.44 15.08
C ARG A 171 9.77 -32.47 14.73
N GLY A 172 9.95 -33.16 13.62
CA GLY A 172 9.12 -34.32 13.24
C GLY A 172 9.42 -35.59 14.07
N SER A 173 8.66 -36.65 13.79
CA SER A 173 8.79 -37.93 14.48
C SER A 173 10.11 -38.63 14.19
N GLU A 174 10.70 -38.40 13.02
CA GLU A 174 11.94 -39.01 12.57
C GLU A 174 13.02 -37.94 12.25
N ARG A 175 14.29 -38.34 12.32
CA ARG A 175 15.41 -37.46 11.97
C ARG A 175 15.31 -37.02 10.51
N GLY A 176 15.43 -35.72 10.26
CA GLY A 176 15.32 -35.15 8.92
C GLY A 176 13.89 -34.79 8.50
N ARG A 177 12.92 -34.97 9.40
CA ARG A 177 11.53 -34.54 9.21
C ARG A 177 11.15 -33.41 10.13
N ILE A 178 10.29 -32.51 9.64
CA ILE A 178 9.77 -31.36 10.39
C ILE A 178 8.26 -31.30 10.30
N ARG A 179 7.65 -30.76 11.35
CA ARG A 179 6.27 -30.34 11.38
C ARG A 179 6.25 -28.82 11.16
N VAL A 180 5.43 -28.35 10.25
CA VAL A 180 5.24 -26.92 10.00
C VAL A 180 3.91 -26.49 10.59
N VAL A 181 3.94 -25.61 11.57
CA VAL A 181 2.75 -25.06 12.23
C VAL A 181 2.53 -23.64 11.75
N PHE A 182 1.39 -23.37 11.14
CA PHE A 182 0.94 -22.02 10.83
C PHE A 182 0.06 -21.54 11.99
N GLU A 183 0.65 -20.71 12.85
CA GLU A 183 -0.02 -20.18 14.05
C GLU A 183 -0.70 -18.85 13.72
N PHE A 184 -2.00 -18.85 13.85
CA PHE A 184 -2.82 -17.66 13.70
C PHE A 184 -2.96 -16.95 15.05
N SER A 185 -2.34 -15.81 15.16
CA SER A 185 -2.50 -14.89 16.28
C SER A 185 -3.45 -13.78 15.88
N GLU A 186 -4.45 -13.49 16.70
CA GLU A 186 -5.25 -12.31 16.43
C GLU A 186 -4.36 -11.07 16.43
N LYS A 187 -4.35 -10.29 15.34
CA LYS A 187 -3.69 -8.99 15.33
C LYS A 187 -4.28 -8.17 16.47
N GLU A 188 -3.51 -7.85 17.47
CA GLU A 188 -3.95 -6.95 18.51
C GLU A 188 -4.42 -5.63 17.90
N GLY A 189 -5.68 -5.31 18.05
CA GLY A 189 -6.28 -4.05 17.58
C GLY A 189 -6.92 -4.15 16.19
N THR A 190 -8.14 -4.04 16.23
CA THR A 190 -9.24 -3.76 15.33
C THR A 190 -9.01 -3.87 13.84
N ARG A 191 -9.51 -4.91 13.30
CA ARG A 191 -9.61 -5.24 11.90
C ARG A 191 -10.84 -4.74 11.21
N TRP A 192 -11.85 -4.45 12.02
CA TRP A 192 -13.14 -4.01 11.54
C TRP A 192 -13.08 -2.59 10.98
N ILE A 193 -12.24 -1.73 11.59
CA ILE A 193 -12.11 -0.33 11.21
C ILE A 193 -10.63 0.00 10.95
N PRO A 194 -10.19 0.08 9.68
CA PRO A 194 -8.84 0.52 9.35
C PRO A 194 -8.68 2.01 9.69
N PHE A 195 -7.47 2.46 9.90
CA PHE A 195 -7.19 3.90 9.91
C PHE A 195 -7.42 4.51 8.54
N THR A 196 -7.82 5.77 8.53
CA THR A 196 -7.91 6.55 7.29
C THR A 196 -6.55 6.52 6.58
N PRO A 197 -6.49 6.20 5.28
CA PRO A 197 -5.25 6.24 4.52
C PRO A 197 -4.56 7.59 4.59
N SER A 198 -3.24 7.60 4.49
CA SER A 198 -2.46 8.84 4.37
C SER A 198 -2.87 9.60 3.12
N ARG A 199 -2.94 10.92 3.22
CA ARG A 199 -3.14 11.84 2.09
C ARG A 199 -1.83 12.38 1.56
N SER A 200 -0.70 11.86 2.06
CA SER A 200 0.62 12.34 1.65
C SER A 200 0.84 12.13 0.15
N LYS A 201 1.08 13.22 -0.54
CA LYS A 201 1.32 13.25 -1.97
C LYS A 201 2.16 14.48 -2.33
N PHE A 202 2.91 14.37 -3.40
CA PHE A 202 3.56 15.50 -4.06
C PHE A 202 3.49 15.23 -5.55
N VAL A 203 2.67 16.00 -6.26
CA VAL A 203 2.34 15.74 -7.66
C VAL A 203 2.47 16.99 -8.49
N TYR A 204 2.79 16.79 -9.76
CA TYR A 204 2.87 17.82 -10.78
C TYR A 204 1.95 17.48 -11.96
N HIS A 205 1.22 18.46 -12.41
CA HIS A 205 0.41 18.41 -13.62
C HIS A 205 0.83 19.57 -14.53
N ALA A 206 1.08 19.32 -15.82
CA ALA A 206 1.65 20.31 -16.72
C ALA A 206 0.87 21.63 -16.77
N ASP A 207 -0.47 21.57 -16.72
CA ASP A 207 -1.34 22.74 -16.81
C ASP A 207 -1.75 23.33 -15.45
N GLN A 208 -1.62 22.56 -14.35
CA GLN A 208 -2.07 22.95 -13.02
C GLN A 208 -0.91 23.29 -12.06
N GLY A 209 0.31 22.81 -12.37
CA GLY A 209 1.49 23.03 -11.55
C GLY A 209 1.66 21.97 -10.48
N TRP A 210 2.37 22.33 -9.41
CA TRP A 210 2.63 21.46 -8.26
C TRP A 210 1.49 21.51 -7.25
N SER A 211 1.22 20.37 -6.64
CA SER A 211 0.33 20.26 -5.49
C SER A 211 0.90 19.26 -4.49
N GLY A 212 0.74 19.53 -3.22
CA GLY A 212 1.31 18.70 -2.17
C GLY A 212 0.48 18.63 -0.92
N ALA A 213 0.49 17.47 -0.29
CA ALA A 213 -0.01 17.26 1.05
C ALA A 213 0.90 16.29 1.80
N LEU A 214 1.03 16.48 3.09
CA LEU A 214 1.82 15.63 3.98
C LEU A 214 1.02 15.33 5.24
N ASP A 215 0.75 14.07 5.50
CA ASP A 215 0.17 13.59 6.75
C ASP A 215 1.27 12.93 7.59
N ILE A 216 1.43 13.39 8.83
CA ILE A 216 2.37 12.84 9.81
C ILE A 216 1.56 12.12 10.89
N PRO A 217 1.43 10.79 10.80
CA PRO A 217 0.71 10.01 11.81
C PRO A 217 1.59 9.78 13.05
N MET A 218 0.98 9.92 14.22
CA MET A 218 1.57 9.64 15.52
C MET A 218 0.61 8.80 16.35
N GLY A 219 1.09 7.84 17.13
CA GLY A 219 0.27 7.05 18.03
C GLY A 219 0.46 5.55 17.87
N GLY A 220 -0.42 4.79 18.49
CA GLY A 220 -0.36 3.32 18.57
C GLY A 220 -1.36 2.61 17.66
N ARG A 221 -1.59 1.33 17.96
CA ARG A 221 -2.45 0.45 17.13
C ARG A 221 -3.95 0.78 17.20
N SER A 222 -4.42 1.39 18.29
CA SER A 222 -5.85 1.67 18.49
C SER A 222 -6.21 3.14 18.33
N HIS A 223 -5.27 4.03 18.56
CA HIS A 223 -5.45 5.47 18.49
C HIS A 223 -4.35 6.11 17.68
N ARG A 224 -4.71 7.07 16.85
CA ARG A 224 -3.78 7.81 15.99
C ARG A 224 -4.13 9.30 16.01
N VAL A 225 -3.12 10.13 16.17
CA VAL A 225 -3.17 11.56 15.87
C VAL A 225 -2.46 11.77 14.55
N THR A 226 -3.00 12.62 13.69
CA THR A 226 -2.37 12.96 12.41
C THR A 226 -2.27 14.47 12.30
N ALA A 227 -1.06 14.99 12.11
CA ALA A 227 -0.84 16.36 11.71
C ALA A 227 -0.71 16.41 10.18
N GLY A 228 -1.54 17.22 9.53
CA GLY A 228 -1.58 17.37 8.09
C GLY A 228 -1.12 18.77 7.66
N PHE A 229 -0.44 18.83 6.52
CA PHE A 229 -0.03 20.05 5.83
C PHE A 229 -0.42 19.95 4.37
N ALA A 230 -0.96 21.02 3.78
CA ALA A 230 -1.27 21.09 2.36
C ALA A 230 -0.76 22.41 1.80
N PHE A 231 -0.27 22.35 0.56
CA PHE A 231 0.13 23.53 -0.19
C PHE A 231 -0.25 23.34 -1.67
N ASP A 232 -0.90 24.34 -2.24
CA ASP A 232 -1.44 24.29 -3.60
C ASP A 232 -2.17 22.98 -3.92
N ASN A 233 -2.88 22.45 -2.90
CA ASN A 233 -3.57 21.17 -3.01
C ASN A 233 -4.91 21.35 -3.68
N ASN A 234 -4.94 21.14 -4.99
CA ASN A 234 -6.10 21.40 -5.84
C ASN A 234 -6.58 20.20 -6.65
N ASP A 235 -6.04 19.00 -6.43
CA ASP A 235 -6.25 17.86 -7.33
C ASP A 235 -7.71 17.48 -7.55
N ASP A 236 -8.48 17.39 -6.47
CA ASP A 236 -9.84 16.88 -6.46
C ASP A 236 -10.89 17.92 -6.04
N LEU A 237 -10.46 19.19 -5.86
CA LEU A 237 -11.31 20.30 -5.49
C LEU A 237 -11.26 21.42 -6.53
N VAL A 238 -12.29 22.25 -6.53
CA VAL A 238 -12.33 23.48 -7.35
C VAL A 238 -11.27 24.46 -6.89
N GLU A 239 -11.16 24.65 -5.57
CA GLU A 239 -10.25 25.57 -4.90
C GLU A 239 -8.78 25.06 -4.91
N GLU A 240 -7.85 26.00 -4.95
CA GLU A 240 -6.48 25.78 -4.51
C GLU A 240 -6.35 26.23 -3.07
N TYR A 241 -5.74 25.43 -2.22
CA TYR A 241 -5.64 25.77 -0.80
C TYR A 241 -4.30 25.36 -0.20
N SER A 242 -3.88 26.14 0.79
CA SER A 242 -2.71 25.86 1.62
C SER A 242 -3.11 25.97 3.08
N GLY A 243 -2.62 25.06 3.92
CA GLY A 243 -2.96 25.10 5.34
C GLY A 243 -2.56 23.88 6.11
N VAL A 244 -3.19 23.72 7.26
CA VAL A 244 -2.89 22.67 8.22
C VAL A 244 -4.15 21.93 8.64
N SER A 245 -3.98 20.68 9.04
CA SER A 245 -5.06 19.89 9.66
C SER A 245 -4.55 19.09 10.85
N LEU A 246 -5.44 18.79 11.77
CA LEU A 246 -5.20 17.93 12.92
C LEU A 246 -6.31 16.89 12.98
N GLY A 247 -5.96 15.62 12.97
CA GLY A 247 -6.89 14.52 13.09
C GLY A 247 -6.62 13.68 14.34
N PHE A 248 -7.67 13.26 15.01
CA PHE A 248 -7.64 12.18 16.00
C PHE A 248 -8.54 11.06 15.54
N GLU A 249 -8.05 9.86 15.60
CA GLU A 249 -8.75 8.66 15.14
C GLU A 249 -8.58 7.53 16.15
N SER A 250 -9.70 6.97 16.60
CA SER A 250 -9.77 5.79 17.45
C SER A 250 -10.49 4.67 16.71
N ARG A 251 -9.86 3.52 16.56
CA ARG A 251 -10.46 2.32 15.95
C ARG A 251 -11.21 1.45 16.95
N LYS A 252 -11.14 1.79 18.25
CA LYS A 252 -11.70 0.99 19.33
C LYS A 252 -12.32 1.88 20.40
N LEU A 253 -13.63 1.95 20.43
CA LEU A 253 -14.41 2.58 21.47
C LEU A 253 -15.18 1.54 22.27
N GLY A 254 -14.47 0.90 23.21
CA GLY A 254 -15.02 -0.21 24.02
C GLY A 254 -15.14 -1.53 23.25
N THR A 255 -15.38 -1.48 21.94
CA THR A 255 -15.47 -2.67 21.07
C THR A 255 -14.65 -2.45 19.80
N ASP A 256 -14.23 -3.54 19.16
CA ASP A 256 -13.48 -3.51 17.90
C ASP A 256 -14.34 -3.09 16.70
N ARG A 257 -15.65 -3.01 16.87
CA ARG A 257 -16.61 -2.64 15.84
C ARG A 257 -16.95 -1.16 15.82
N LEU A 258 -16.57 -0.43 16.86
CA LEU A 258 -16.91 0.99 17.01
C LEU A 258 -15.64 1.84 17.03
N GLY A 259 -15.55 2.78 16.11
CA GLY A 259 -14.47 3.77 16.05
C GLY A 259 -15.02 5.19 15.97
N ALA A 260 -14.16 6.16 16.27
CA ALA A 260 -14.46 7.57 16.09
C ALA A 260 -13.29 8.31 15.46
N LYS A 261 -13.61 9.38 14.75
CA LYS A 261 -12.66 10.30 14.16
C LYS A 261 -13.13 11.74 14.38
N VAL A 262 -12.18 12.64 14.65
CA VAL A 262 -12.37 14.07 14.58
C VAL A 262 -11.24 14.64 13.74
N GLU A 263 -11.57 15.46 12.76
CA GLU A 263 -10.61 16.18 11.93
C GLU A 263 -10.93 17.67 11.98
N VAL A 264 -9.88 18.48 12.14
CA VAL A 264 -9.96 19.95 12.13
C VAL A 264 -8.98 20.45 11.09
N GLY A 265 -9.43 21.32 10.20
CA GLY A 265 -8.60 21.91 9.14
C GLY A 265 -8.74 23.42 9.09
N TRP A 266 -7.63 24.11 8.83
CA TRP A 266 -7.55 25.55 8.57
C TRP A 266 -6.85 25.75 7.23
N PHE A 267 -7.55 26.28 6.26
CA PHE A 267 -7.08 26.45 4.90
C PHE A 267 -7.30 27.86 4.42
N ASN A 268 -6.25 28.44 3.82
CA ASN A 268 -6.34 29.66 3.03
C ASN A 268 -6.52 29.25 1.56
N ASN A 269 -7.44 29.88 0.88
CA ASN A 269 -7.86 29.54 -0.45
C ASN A 269 -7.36 30.56 -1.46
N THR A 270 -6.95 30.07 -2.60
CA THR A 270 -6.52 30.85 -3.76
C THR A 270 -7.38 30.47 -4.95
N TRP A 271 -7.75 31.43 -5.76
CA TRP A 271 -8.65 31.23 -6.89
C TRP A 271 -7.96 31.64 -8.19
N ARG A 272 -7.88 30.72 -9.13
CA ARG A 272 -7.34 31.02 -10.46
C ARG A 272 -8.31 31.85 -11.27
N GLN A 273 -7.76 32.63 -12.20
CA GLN A 273 -8.57 33.51 -13.05
C GLN A 273 -9.71 32.79 -13.79
N PRO A 274 -9.50 31.59 -14.40
CA PRO A 274 -10.61 30.86 -15.06
C PRO A 274 -11.78 30.54 -14.11
N ILE A 275 -11.52 30.31 -12.81
CA ILE A 275 -12.57 30.07 -11.81
C ILE A 275 -13.34 31.38 -11.57
N LEU A 276 -12.62 32.48 -11.33
CA LEU A 276 -13.23 33.79 -11.08
C LEU A 276 -14.08 34.26 -12.26
N ASP A 277 -13.60 34.04 -13.49
CA ASP A 277 -14.34 34.36 -14.72
C ASP A 277 -15.62 33.51 -14.85
N ALA A 278 -15.54 32.21 -14.51
CA ALA A 278 -16.69 31.32 -14.53
C ALA A 278 -17.75 31.70 -13.47
N LEU A 279 -17.30 32.10 -12.28
CA LEU A 279 -18.18 32.58 -11.20
C LEU A 279 -18.84 33.90 -11.58
N ALA A 280 -18.09 34.85 -12.16
CA ALA A 280 -18.64 36.11 -12.65
C ALA A 280 -19.68 35.93 -13.77
N ALA A 281 -19.47 34.91 -14.62
CA ALA A 281 -20.40 34.56 -15.70
C ALA A 281 -21.68 33.86 -15.22
N ASN A 282 -21.68 33.26 -14.03
CA ASN A 282 -22.80 32.51 -13.49
C ASN A 282 -23.06 32.84 -12.00
N PRO A 283 -23.83 33.90 -11.72
CA PRO A 283 -24.13 34.33 -10.35
C PRO A 283 -24.95 33.30 -9.51
N SER A 284 -25.42 32.20 -10.10
CA SER A 284 -26.12 31.14 -9.36
C SER A 284 -25.17 30.18 -8.64
N ILE A 285 -23.87 30.25 -8.93
CA ILE A 285 -22.84 29.48 -8.23
C ILE A 285 -22.42 30.28 -6.99
N PRO A 286 -22.27 29.64 -5.81
CA PRO A 286 -21.82 30.31 -4.59
C PRO A 286 -20.51 31.08 -4.77
N GLU A 287 -20.38 32.15 -4.02
CA GLU A 287 -19.22 33.05 -4.08
C GLU A 287 -17.93 32.37 -3.60
N PRO A 288 -16.76 32.79 -4.09
CA PRO A 288 -15.49 32.35 -3.60
C PRO A 288 -15.19 32.95 -2.22
N TYR A 289 -14.43 32.22 -1.44
CA TYR A 289 -14.03 32.55 -0.07
C TYR A 289 -12.50 32.55 0.06
N ARG A 290 -11.96 33.30 1.04
CA ARG A 290 -10.51 33.38 1.24
C ARG A 290 -9.96 32.35 2.22
N SER A 291 -10.80 31.90 3.15
CA SER A 291 -10.40 30.87 4.11
C SER A 291 -11.54 29.93 4.43
N ARG A 292 -11.18 28.71 4.83
CA ARG A 292 -12.11 27.69 5.28
C ARG A 292 -11.57 27.02 6.53
N ILE A 293 -12.41 27.03 7.59
CA ILE A 293 -12.17 26.23 8.78
C ILE A 293 -13.20 25.10 8.77
N THR A 294 -12.75 23.85 8.92
CA THR A 294 -13.67 22.70 8.94
C THR A 294 -13.41 21.85 10.17
N VAL A 295 -14.48 21.42 10.84
CA VAL A 295 -14.46 20.44 11.93
C VAL A 295 -15.37 19.28 11.54
N GLU A 296 -14.84 18.06 11.43
CA GLU A 296 -15.60 16.87 11.01
C GLU A 296 -15.48 15.74 12.04
N PRO A 297 -16.33 15.72 13.11
CA PRO A 297 -16.47 14.56 13.98
C PRO A 297 -17.32 13.48 13.31
N SER A 298 -16.92 12.21 13.48
CA SER A 298 -17.63 11.06 12.93
C SER A 298 -17.45 9.81 13.77
N VAL A 299 -18.42 8.91 13.67
CA VAL A 299 -18.41 7.59 14.31
C VAL A 299 -18.62 6.52 13.25
N THR A 300 -17.80 5.50 13.28
CA THR A 300 -17.86 4.38 12.35
C THR A 300 -18.26 3.11 13.09
N PHE A 301 -19.24 2.40 12.55
CA PHE A 301 -19.64 1.08 13.01
C PHE A 301 -19.41 0.04 11.93
N ALA A 302 -18.63 -1.01 12.25
CA ALA A 302 -18.38 -2.14 11.37
C ALA A 302 -19.51 -3.16 11.51
N LEU A 303 -20.34 -3.29 10.49
CA LEU A 303 -21.40 -4.31 10.42
C LEU A 303 -20.80 -5.71 10.34
N ASN A 304 -19.76 -5.85 9.53
CA ASN A 304 -18.94 -7.05 9.38
C ASN A 304 -17.52 -6.62 8.91
N PRO A 305 -16.55 -7.52 8.73
CA PRO A 305 -15.19 -7.16 8.32
C PRO A 305 -15.09 -6.38 7.01
N PHE A 306 -16.11 -6.43 6.17
CA PHE A 306 -16.11 -5.86 4.82
C PHE A 306 -16.99 -4.62 4.70
N VAL A 307 -17.98 -4.45 5.57
CA VAL A 307 -18.99 -3.38 5.49
C VAL A 307 -18.94 -2.49 6.71
N ARG A 308 -18.78 -1.20 6.49
CA ARG A 308 -18.74 -0.17 7.53
C ARG A 308 -19.75 0.94 7.22
N VAL A 309 -20.39 1.43 8.25
CA VAL A 309 -21.27 2.60 8.21
C VAL A 309 -20.66 3.69 9.08
N THR A 310 -20.54 4.89 8.53
CA THR A 310 -20.04 6.06 9.27
C THR A 310 -21.11 7.14 9.27
N GLY A 311 -21.37 7.70 10.44
CA GLY A 311 -22.21 8.88 10.61
C GLY A 311 -21.42 10.00 11.27
N GLY A 312 -21.65 11.22 10.84
CA GLY A 312 -20.96 12.40 11.37
C GLY A 312 -21.58 13.70 10.96
N VAL A 313 -20.89 14.77 11.31
CA VAL A 313 -21.21 16.13 10.88
C VAL A 313 -19.97 16.79 10.32
N SER A 314 -20.14 17.67 9.35
CA SER A 314 -19.12 18.56 8.82
C SER A 314 -19.55 19.97 9.11
N LEU A 315 -18.80 20.69 9.94
CA LEU A 315 -19.01 22.09 10.29
C LEU A 315 -17.94 22.90 9.58
N SER A 316 -18.34 23.69 8.58
CA SER A 316 -17.39 24.49 7.79
C SER A 316 -17.77 25.95 7.85
N GLU A 317 -16.85 26.78 8.29
CA GLU A 317 -16.95 28.24 8.25
C GLU A 317 -16.11 28.76 7.07
N LEU A 318 -16.74 29.56 6.22
CA LEU A 318 -16.15 30.15 5.03
C LEU A 318 -16.07 31.68 5.25
N GLU A 319 -14.90 32.26 5.08
CA GLU A 319 -14.70 33.70 5.16
C GLU A 319 -14.69 34.30 3.75
N SER A 320 -15.61 35.21 3.47
CA SER A 320 -15.77 35.81 2.14
C SER A 320 -14.56 36.64 1.71
N LEU A 321 -14.50 36.97 0.41
CA LEU A 321 -13.51 37.89 -0.15
C LEU A 321 -13.87 39.36 0.06
N THR A 322 -15.05 39.68 0.58
CA THR A 322 -15.54 41.05 0.80
C THR A 322 -14.78 41.77 1.91
N HIS A 323 -14.89 43.10 1.97
CA HIS A 323 -14.34 43.93 3.03
C HIS A 323 -15.42 44.82 3.60
N PRO A 324 -15.79 44.69 4.91
CA PRO A 324 -15.28 43.68 5.86
C PRO A 324 -15.66 42.28 5.45
N PRO A 325 -14.85 41.25 5.85
CA PRO A 325 -15.16 39.86 5.54
C PRO A 325 -16.44 39.44 6.28
N GLU A 326 -17.26 38.68 5.58
CA GLU A 326 -18.45 38.05 6.14
C GLU A 326 -18.18 36.52 6.29
N SER A 327 -18.71 35.95 7.36
CA SER A 327 -18.62 34.52 7.64
C SER A 327 -19.89 33.82 7.13
N GLN A 328 -19.73 32.71 6.44
CA GLN A 328 -20.81 31.87 5.95
C GLN A 328 -20.62 30.44 6.46
N MET A 329 -21.65 29.86 7.05
CA MET A 329 -21.63 28.48 7.52
C MET A 329 -22.08 27.50 6.41
N ALA A 330 -21.27 26.49 6.15
CA ALA A 330 -21.57 25.40 5.23
C ALA A 330 -21.53 24.06 5.99
N SER A 331 -22.54 23.82 6.81
CA SER A 331 -22.61 22.67 7.70
C SER A 331 -23.52 21.57 7.16
N ALA A 332 -23.10 20.29 7.32
CA ALA A 332 -23.87 19.16 6.80
C ALA A 332 -23.76 17.93 7.71
N PHE A 333 -24.81 17.13 7.76
CA PHE A 333 -24.73 15.74 8.18
C PHE A 333 -24.02 14.92 7.12
N VAL A 334 -23.17 13.98 7.57
CA VAL A 334 -22.39 13.09 6.72
C VAL A 334 -22.76 11.65 7.05
N ALA A 335 -23.14 10.88 6.03
CA ALA A 335 -23.35 9.45 6.12
C ALA A 335 -22.52 8.75 5.05
N ARG A 336 -21.75 7.71 5.45
CA ARG A 336 -20.93 6.90 4.52
C ARG A 336 -21.25 5.43 4.69
N LEU A 337 -21.24 4.71 3.60
CA LEU A 337 -21.26 3.25 3.54
C LEU A 337 -20.04 2.81 2.75
N ASP A 338 -19.18 2.01 3.37
CA ASP A 338 -17.96 1.50 2.75
C ASP A 338 -17.99 -0.02 2.71
N TYR A 339 -17.61 -0.58 1.56
CA TYR A 339 -17.39 -1.99 1.33
C TYR A 339 -15.96 -2.18 0.83
N ASP A 340 -15.20 -3.11 1.45
CA ASP A 340 -13.84 -3.46 1.07
C ASP A 340 -13.63 -4.95 1.29
N GLN A 341 -13.53 -5.72 0.21
CA GLN A 341 -13.31 -7.15 0.28
C GLN A 341 -12.21 -7.59 -0.68
N ARG A 342 -11.35 -8.48 -0.19
CA ARG A 342 -10.34 -9.16 -0.97
C ARG A 342 -10.74 -10.61 -1.17
N PHE A 343 -10.55 -11.09 -2.40
CA PHE A 343 -10.75 -12.48 -2.79
C PHE A 343 -9.42 -13.01 -3.26
N TYR A 344 -9.12 -14.22 -2.84
CA TYR A 344 -7.93 -14.92 -3.27
C TYR A 344 -8.35 -16.13 -4.12
N ASN A 345 -7.72 -16.29 -5.30
CA ASN A 345 -7.97 -17.43 -6.18
C ASN A 345 -6.65 -17.90 -6.81
N GLY A 346 -6.01 -18.88 -6.18
CA GLY A 346 -4.71 -19.38 -6.61
C GLY A 346 -3.64 -18.28 -6.60
N ASP A 347 -3.05 -18.01 -7.77
CA ASP A 347 -1.98 -17.01 -7.95
C ASP A 347 -2.51 -15.59 -8.16
N SER A 348 -3.82 -15.38 -8.10
CA SER A 348 -4.43 -14.08 -8.30
C SER A 348 -5.11 -13.55 -7.04
N THR A 349 -5.04 -12.24 -6.84
CA THR A 349 -5.76 -11.53 -5.81
C THR A 349 -6.72 -10.54 -6.46
N GLN A 350 -7.95 -10.51 -5.97
CA GLN A 350 -8.97 -9.55 -6.40
C GLN A 350 -9.38 -8.71 -5.20
N ARG A 351 -9.57 -7.41 -5.40
CA ARG A 351 -10.10 -6.51 -4.39
C ARG A 351 -11.22 -5.69 -4.99
N VAL A 352 -12.33 -5.63 -4.28
CA VAL A 352 -13.48 -4.78 -4.58
C VAL A 352 -13.61 -3.77 -3.46
N GLU A 353 -13.52 -2.51 -3.80
CA GLU A 353 -13.79 -1.39 -2.91
C GLU A 353 -15.00 -0.64 -3.46
N ALA A 354 -16.01 -0.40 -2.64
CA ALA A 354 -17.15 0.43 -3.00
C ALA A 354 -17.48 1.37 -1.85
N GLY A 355 -17.86 2.59 -2.17
CA GLY A 355 -18.22 3.60 -1.20
C GLY A 355 -19.39 4.44 -1.68
N TYR A 356 -20.25 4.81 -0.75
CA TYR A 356 -21.28 5.79 -0.96
C TYR A 356 -21.24 6.82 0.16
N GLU A 357 -21.24 8.09 -0.21
CA GLU A 357 -21.27 9.24 0.72
C GLU A 357 -22.50 10.11 0.42
N LEU A 358 -23.20 10.43 1.46
CA LEU A 358 -24.27 11.42 1.48
C LEU A 358 -23.86 12.57 2.42
N ARG A 359 -23.92 13.80 1.92
CA ARG A 359 -23.84 15.01 2.72
C ARG A 359 -25.15 15.78 2.55
N THR A 360 -25.76 16.19 3.65
CA THR A 360 -27.01 16.93 3.64
C THR A 360 -26.88 18.09 4.61
N SER A 361 -26.94 19.31 4.11
CA SER A 361 -27.03 20.49 4.98
C SER A 361 -28.33 20.49 5.76
N ALA A 362 -28.33 21.08 6.91
CA ALA A 362 -29.52 21.20 7.77
C ALA A 362 -29.49 22.51 8.57
N GLU A 363 -30.64 23.13 8.69
CA GLU A 363 -30.83 24.34 9.54
C GLU A 363 -30.43 24.09 11.01
N ALA A 364 -30.62 22.83 11.48
CA ALA A 364 -30.22 22.43 12.83
C ALA A 364 -28.68 22.51 13.08
N LEU A 365 -27.87 22.61 12.00
CA LEU A 365 -26.43 22.82 12.05
C LEU A 365 -26.04 24.28 11.72
N GLU A 366 -26.99 25.18 11.73
CA GLU A 366 -26.80 26.62 11.41
C GLU A 366 -26.14 26.83 10.03
N SER A 367 -26.49 25.99 9.04
CA SER A 367 -25.95 26.08 7.68
C SER A 367 -26.66 27.17 6.89
N ASP A 368 -25.91 28.14 6.36
CA ASP A 368 -26.44 29.21 5.48
C ASP A 368 -26.70 28.65 4.06
N LEU A 369 -26.06 27.55 3.70
CA LEU A 369 -26.23 26.90 2.41
C LEU A 369 -27.13 25.67 2.53
N SER A 370 -28.06 25.51 1.58
CA SER A 370 -28.98 24.37 1.55
C SER A 370 -28.67 23.45 0.39
N TYR A 371 -28.06 22.30 0.69
CA TYR A 371 -27.67 21.34 -0.35
C TYR A 371 -27.74 19.89 0.11
N ARG A 372 -27.77 19.01 -0.87
CA ARG A 372 -27.58 17.57 -0.69
C ARG A 372 -26.62 17.06 -1.76
N ARG A 373 -25.55 16.38 -1.33
CA ARG A 373 -24.52 15.81 -2.18
C ARG A 373 -24.47 14.30 -2.02
N HIS A 374 -24.53 13.60 -3.14
CA HIS A 374 -24.38 12.16 -3.25
C HIS A 374 -23.11 11.84 -4.01
N LEU A 375 -22.34 10.86 -3.56
CA LEU A 375 -21.15 10.39 -4.25
C LEU A 375 -21.03 8.88 -4.06
N ALA A 376 -21.08 8.14 -5.17
CA ALA A 376 -20.82 6.71 -5.21
C ALA A 376 -19.50 6.45 -5.94
N ARG A 377 -18.69 5.56 -5.41
CA ARG A 377 -17.41 5.15 -6.01
C ARG A 377 -17.30 3.63 -5.96
N VAL A 378 -16.70 3.06 -7.00
CA VAL A 378 -16.33 1.65 -7.02
C VAL A 378 -14.95 1.51 -7.63
N ARG A 379 -14.15 0.60 -7.08
CA ARG A 379 -12.84 0.24 -7.59
C ARG A 379 -12.68 -1.27 -7.54
N TYR A 380 -12.26 -1.84 -8.64
CA TYR A 380 -11.89 -3.24 -8.77
C TYR A 380 -10.42 -3.32 -9.10
N ARG A 381 -9.69 -4.17 -8.38
CA ARG A 381 -8.29 -4.45 -8.64
C ARG A 381 -8.09 -5.95 -8.77
N TYR A 382 -7.52 -6.37 -9.89
CA TYR A 382 -7.12 -7.73 -10.16
C TYR A 382 -5.61 -7.78 -10.29
N GLU A 383 -4.97 -8.58 -9.47
CA GLU A 383 -3.52 -8.78 -9.45
C GLU A 383 -3.22 -10.23 -9.76
N GLN A 384 -2.47 -10.46 -10.82
CA GLN A 384 -1.85 -11.73 -11.15
C GLN A 384 -0.40 -11.43 -11.51
N LYS A 385 0.50 -11.64 -10.54
CA LYS A 385 1.92 -11.28 -10.69
C LYS A 385 2.49 -11.77 -12.01
N PRO A 386 3.20 -10.91 -12.74
CA PRO A 386 3.64 -9.56 -12.36
C PRO A 386 2.69 -8.43 -12.79
N ASN A 387 1.48 -8.72 -13.23
CA ASN A 387 0.56 -7.77 -13.85
C ASN A 387 -0.61 -7.36 -12.93
N THR A 388 -1.14 -6.16 -13.14
CA THR A 388 -2.29 -5.66 -12.40
C THR A 388 -3.28 -4.98 -13.36
N VAL A 389 -4.58 -5.26 -13.18
CA VAL A 389 -5.68 -4.52 -13.81
C VAL A 389 -6.40 -3.72 -12.73
N ILE A 390 -6.65 -2.45 -12.98
CA ILE A 390 -7.42 -1.59 -12.09
C ILE A 390 -8.57 -0.99 -12.91
N ALA A 391 -9.80 -1.16 -12.43
CA ALA A 391 -10.98 -0.51 -12.99
C ALA A 391 -11.65 0.31 -11.90
N SER A 392 -12.12 1.51 -12.22
CA SER A 392 -12.86 2.35 -11.28
C SER A 392 -13.98 3.11 -11.95
N ALA A 393 -15.01 3.43 -11.18
CA ALA A 393 -16.07 4.33 -11.60
C ALA A 393 -16.53 5.20 -10.42
N ALA A 394 -16.97 6.41 -10.73
CA ALA A 394 -17.53 7.34 -9.76
C ALA A 394 -18.76 8.05 -10.36
N PHE A 395 -19.75 8.28 -9.52
CA PHE A 395 -20.99 8.98 -9.85
C PHE A 395 -21.29 9.98 -8.76
N GLY A 396 -21.52 11.22 -9.13
CA GLY A 396 -21.82 12.29 -8.20
C GLY A 396 -23.06 13.11 -8.62
N GLY A 397 -23.79 13.62 -7.61
CA GLY A 397 -24.92 14.49 -7.83
C GLY A 397 -25.15 15.44 -6.65
N ILE A 398 -25.38 16.70 -6.94
CA ILE A 398 -25.68 17.76 -5.98
C ILE A 398 -27.07 18.33 -6.31
N THR A 399 -27.82 18.66 -5.28
CA THR A 399 -29.07 19.43 -5.38
C THR A 399 -28.99 20.56 -4.34
N GLY A 400 -29.51 21.75 -4.71
CA GLY A 400 -29.41 22.95 -3.89
C GLY A 400 -28.09 23.70 -4.04
N ASP A 401 -27.80 24.63 -3.15
CA ASP A 401 -26.69 25.57 -3.23
C ASP A 401 -25.49 25.03 -2.41
N ALA A 402 -24.69 24.21 -3.05
CA ALA A 402 -23.51 23.63 -2.39
C ALA A 402 -22.30 24.55 -2.51
N PRO A 403 -21.47 24.67 -1.44
CA PRO A 403 -20.24 25.45 -1.51
C PRO A 403 -19.28 24.91 -2.56
N LEU A 404 -18.36 25.74 -3.03
CA LEU A 404 -17.43 25.40 -4.11
C LEU A 404 -16.61 24.13 -3.82
N PHE A 405 -16.20 23.90 -2.58
CA PHE A 405 -15.43 22.69 -2.20
C PHE A 405 -16.23 21.38 -2.26
N GLU A 406 -17.55 21.43 -2.39
CA GLU A 406 -18.40 20.25 -2.56
C GLU A 406 -18.70 19.96 -4.04
N ARG A 407 -18.42 20.90 -4.97
CA ARG A 407 -18.69 20.72 -6.40
C ARG A 407 -17.68 19.74 -7.03
N PHE A 408 -18.13 19.03 -8.05
CA PHE A 408 -17.32 18.00 -8.71
C PHE A 408 -16.40 18.57 -9.77
N THR A 409 -15.15 18.07 -9.81
CA THR A 409 -14.16 18.39 -10.83
C THR A 409 -13.63 17.10 -11.48
N LEU A 410 -13.18 17.17 -12.71
CA LEU A 410 -12.44 16.13 -13.42
C LEU A 410 -11.32 16.76 -14.25
N GLY A 411 -10.25 16.00 -14.51
CA GLY A 411 -9.12 16.47 -15.29
C GLY A 411 -7.92 16.88 -14.44
N ASP A 412 -7.52 15.98 -13.55
CA ASP A 412 -6.37 16.10 -12.67
C ASP A 412 -5.43 14.88 -12.81
N THR A 413 -4.48 14.72 -11.91
CA THR A 413 -3.52 13.60 -11.92
C THR A 413 -4.14 12.23 -11.62
N SER A 414 -5.40 12.16 -11.20
CA SER A 414 -6.11 10.95 -10.77
C SER A 414 -7.40 10.67 -11.54
N THR A 415 -8.01 11.71 -12.12
CA THR A 415 -9.27 11.63 -12.85
C THR A 415 -9.12 12.23 -14.24
N LEU A 416 -9.64 11.56 -15.27
CA LEU A 416 -9.66 12.02 -16.67
C LEU A 416 -8.30 12.61 -17.11
N ARG A 417 -7.24 11.83 -16.87
CA ARG A 417 -5.84 12.20 -17.16
C ARG A 417 -5.66 12.62 -18.61
N GLY A 418 -4.95 13.70 -18.86
CA GLY A 418 -4.81 14.29 -20.20
C GLY A 418 -5.75 15.47 -20.46
N TRP A 419 -6.64 15.77 -19.52
CA TRP A 419 -7.49 16.96 -19.55
C TRP A 419 -7.15 17.88 -18.38
N ASN A 420 -7.31 19.19 -18.57
CA ASN A 420 -7.16 20.18 -17.52
C ASN A 420 -8.53 20.51 -16.91
N LYS A 421 -8.69 20.43 -15.59
CA LYS A 421 -9.95 20.69 -14.90
C LYS A 421 -10.51 22.09 -15.18
N TYR A 422 -9.65 23.09 -15.37
CA TYR A 422 -10.05 24.47 -15.65
C TYR A 422 -10.66 24.65 -17.05
N ASP A 423 -10.37 23.76 -18.00
CA ASP A 423 -10.97 23.76 -19.34
C ASP A 423 -12.28 22.98 -19.40
N ILE A 424 -12.54 22.13 -18.39
CA ILE A 424 -13.75 21.31 -18.33
C ILE A 424 -14.87 22.03 -17.63
N ALA A 425 -14.66 22.40 -16.38
CA ALA A 425 -15.60 23.10 -15.51
C ALA A 425 -14.83 23.84 -14.41
N PRO A 426 -14.36 25.07 -14.67
CA PRO A 426 -13.50 25.81 -13.76
C PRO A 426 -14.10 25.96 -12.37
N ALA A 427 -15.39 26.28 -12.26
CA ALA A 427 -16.12 26.41 -10.99
C ALA A 427 -16.72 25.08 -10.49
N GLY A 428 -16.26 23.95 -11.03
CA GLY A 428 -16.83 22.63 -10.76
C GLY A 428 -18.28 22.50 -11.28
N ALA A 429 -18.91 21.35 -11.01
CA ALA A 429 -20.27 21.08 -11.47
C ALA A 429 -21.09 20.32 -10.43
N GLU A 430 -22.41 20.30 -10.63
CA GLU A 430 -23.36 19.61 -9.73
C GLU A 430 -23.42 18.11 -9.97
N ARG A 431 -23.04 17.62 -11.16
CA ARG A 431 -23.13 16.23 -11.55
C ARG A 431 -21.80 15.73 -12.10
N MET A 432 -21.50 14.49 -11.83
CA MET A 432 -20.26 13.85 -12.26
C MET A 432 -20.49 12.40 -12.64
N PHE A 433 -19.83 12.00 -13.72
CA PHE A 433 -19.52 10.63 -14.05
C PHE A 433 -18.06 10.51 -14.40
N HIS A 434 -17.37 9.51 -13.86
CA HIS A 434 -16.00 9.17 -14.22
C HIS A 434 -15.83 7.66 -14.26
N SER A 435 -15.06 7.15 -15.21
CA SER A 435 -14.60 5.76 -15.24
C SER A 435 -13.16 5.70 -15.74
N SER A 436 -12.40 4.73 -15.23
CA SER A 436 -11.01 4.50 -15.58
C SER A 436 -10.71 3.02 -15.62
N VAL A 437 -9.94 2.59 -16.61
CA VAL A 437 -9.34 1.26 -16.68
C VAL A 437 -7.85 1.44 -16.91
N GLU A 438 -7.04 0.77 -16.10
CA GLU A 438 -5.59 0.80 -16.18
C GLU A 438 -5.04 -0.61 -16.14
N TYR A 439 -4.18 -0.96 -17.08
CA TYR A 439 -3.40 -2.19 -17.08
C TYR A 439 -1.94 -1.88 -16.80
N ARG A 440 -1.36 -2.52 -15.80
CA ARG A 440 0.06 -2.40 -15.42
C ARG A 440 0.79 -3.68 -15.74
N PHE A 441 1.77 -3.56 -16.63
CA PHE A 441 2.67 -4.64 -17.00
C PHE A 441 3.90 -4.62 -16.09
N HIS A 442 4.20 -5.73 -15.44
CA HIS A 442 5.27 -5.86 -14.42
C HIS A 442 5.19 -4.81 -13.31
N ASN A 443 3.99 -4.27 -13.03
CA ASN A 443 3.78 -3.15 -12.12
C ASN A 443 4.66 -1.91 -12.38
N LEU A 444 5.28 -1.85 -13.56
CA LEU A 444 6.17 -0.78 -14.00
C LEU A 444 5.55 0.06 -15.12
N LEU A 445 5.15 -0.56 -16.22
CA LEU A 445 4.56 0.15 -17.36
C LEU A 445 3.03 0.05 -17.30
N GLY A 446 2.35 1.18 -17.18
CA GLY A 446 0.90 1.28 -17.19
C GLY A 446 0.38 1.84 -18.51
N VAL A 447 -0.75 1.34 -18.99
CA VAL A 447 -1.58 1.98 -20.01
C VAL A 447 -2.95 2.21 -19.44
N PHE A 448 -3.58 3.34 -19.76
CA PHE A 448 -4.89 3.66 -19.20
C PHE A 448 -5.85 4.25 -20.24
N LEU A 449 -7.12 4.10 -19.93
CA LEU A 449 -8.24 4.72 -20.62
C LEU A 449 -9.17 5.32 -19.58
N ASP A 450 -9.37 6.64 -19.64
CA ASP A 450 -10.27 7.37 -18.76
C ASP A 450 -11.43 7.94 -19.59
N ALA A 451 -12.62 7.96 -18.99
CA ALA A 451 -13.79 8.57 -19.60
C ALA A 451 -14.63 9.27 -18.52
N GLY A 452 -15.19 10.43 -18.83
CA GLY A 452 -15.96 11.14 -17.83
C GLY A 452 -16.64 12.40 -18.35
N SER A 453 -17.50 12.95 -17.50
CA SER A 453 -18.18 14.21 -17.68
C SER A 453 -18.50 14.84 -16.35
N VAL A 454 -18.45 16.17 -16.28
CA VAL A 454 -19.09 16.97 -15.23
C VAL A 454 -19.99 18.00 -15.90
N TRP A 455 -21.16 18.23 -15.31
CA TRP A 455 -22.18 19.14 -15.86
C TRP A 455 -23.12 19.67 -14.78
N ASP A 456 -23.66 20.85 -14.99
CA ASP A 456 -24.70 21.42 -14.16
C ASP A 456 -26.09 20.99 -14.65
N ARG A 457 -27.11 21.17 -13.83
CA ARG A 457 -28.49 20.74 -14.12
C ARG A 457 -29.06 21.28 -15.45
N HIS A 458 -28.59 22.45 -15.86
CA HIS A 458 -29.10 23.16 -17.05
C HIS A 458 -28.09 23.20 -18.19
N THR A 459 -26.99 22.43 -18.12
CA THR A 459 -25.98 22.33 -19.17
C THR A 459 -25.98 20.95 -19.79
N ASP A 460 -25.62 20.89 -21.07
CA ASP A 460 -25.48 19.62 -21.77
C ASP A 460 -24.29 18.81 -21.24
N MET A 461 -24.51 17.53 -21.07
CA MET A 461 -23.46 16.58 -20.72
C MET A 461 -22.48 16.43 -21.90
N ARG A 462 -21.23 16.85 -21.70
CA ARG A 462 -20.16 16.62 -22.67
C ARG A 462 -19.24 15.50 -22.19
N PHE A 463 -19.30 14.38 -22.88
CA PHE A 463 -18.47 13.24 -22.57
C PHE A 463 -17.05 13.44 -23.09
N ARG A 464 -16.05 13.21 -22.23
CA ARG A 464 -14.64 13.33 -22.54
C ARG A 464 -13.94 11.99 -22.33
N VAL A 465 -12.98 11.71 -23.20
CA VAL A 465 -12.19 10.48 -23.16
C VAL A 465 -10.71 10.85 -23.23
N SER A 466 -9.89 10.15 -22.49
CA SER A 466 -8.44 10.24 -22.64
C SER A 466 -7.81 8.86 -22.52
N SER A 467 -6.65 8.71 -23.12
CA SER A 467 -5.83 7.52 -23.03
C SER A 467 -4.39 7.94 -22.78
N GLY A 468 -3.59 7.05 -22.25
CA GLY A 468 -2.19 7.37 -22.02
C GLY A 468 -1.41 6.19 -21.48
N PHE A 469 -0.17 6.49 -21.18
CA PHE A 469 0.74 5.52 -20.57
C PHE A 469 1.57 6.17 -19.48
N GLY A 470 2.14 5.35 -18.61
CA GLY A 470 2.97 5.84 -17.52
C GLY A 470 3.91 4.78 -16.99
N LEU A 471 4.91 5.26 -16.27
CA LEU A 471 5.81 4.44 -15.48
C LEU A 471 5.40 4.53 -14.01
N HIS A 472 5.38 3.40 -13.35
CA HIS A 472 5.07 3.28 -11.94
C HIS A 472 6.19 2.52 -11.24
N HIS A 473 6.69 3.03 -10.14
CA HIS A 473 7.65 2.34 -9.30
C HIS A 473 7.33 2.64 -7.84
N ASP A 474 6.83 1.65 -7.12
CA ASP A 474 6.31 1.82 -5.77
C ASP A 474 5.28 2.96 -5.71
N ASN A 475 5.62 4.04 -5.01
CA ASN A 475 4.78 5.21 -4.82
C ASN A 475 4.98 6.31 -5.88
N VAL A 476 5.99 6.16 -6.75
CA VAL A 476 6.33 7.14 -7.79
C VAL A 476 5.60 6.82 -9.08
N PHE A 477 5.09 7.86 -9.73
CA PHE A 477 4.52 7.73 -11.06
C PHE A 477 5.00 8.85 -11.99
N LEU A 478 5.02 8.53 -13.28
CA LEU A 478 5.24 9.46 -14.37
C LEU A 478 4.29 9.05 -15.49
N SER A 479 3.46 9.96 -15.98
CA SER A 479 2.40 9.64 -16.93
C SER A 479 2.27 10.71 -18.01
N LEU A 480 1.90 10.25 -19.21
CA LEU A 480 1.48 11.09 -20.33
C LEU A 480 0.04 10.72 -20.68
N GLY A 481 -0.85 11.70 -20.65
CA GLY A 481 -2.24 11.58 -21.03
C GLY A 481 -2.57 12.35 -22.29
N PHE A 482 -3.41 11.79 -23.15
CA PHE A 482 -3.84 12.37 -24.41
C PHE A 482 -5.36 12.47 -24.42
N PRO A 483 -5.94 13.66 -24.60
CA PRO A 483 -7.38 13.79 -24.82
C PRO A 483 -7.73 13.22 -26.20
N LEU A 484 -8.76 12.37 -26.30
CA LEU A 484 -9.06 11.66 -27.56
C LEU A 484 -10.19 12.27 -28.38
N ASN A 485 -11.11 12.99 -27.75
CA ASN A 485 -12.29 13.53 -28.42
C ASN A 485 -12.28 15.07 -28.42
N THR A 486 -11.15 15.62 -28.85
CA THR A 486 -10.92 17.05 -29.02
C THR A 486 -10.08 17.29 -30.29
N ASP A 487 -10.16 18.50 -30.85
CA ASP A 487 -9.32 18.93 -31.99
C ASP A 487 -7.88 19.19 -31.54
N ASP A 488 -7.65 19.43 -30.24
CA ASP A 488 -6.32 19.64 -29.67
C ASP A 488 -5.86 18.34 -28.92
N LEU A 489 -5.01 17.57 -29.62
CA LEU A 489 -4.41 16.33 -29.10
C LEU A 489 -3.16 16.58 -28.25
N ARG A 490 -3.07 17.72 -27.58
CA ARG A 490 -1.91 18.04 -26.75
C ARG A 490 -1.75 17.07 -25.60
N ALA A 491 -0.56 16.45 -25.51
CA ALA A 491 -0.23 15.56 -24.40
C ALA A 491 -0.05 16.33 -23.09
N THR A 492 -0.67 15.86 -22.03
CA THR A 492 -0.50 16.36 -20.67
C THR A 492 0.47 15.48 -19.89
N PHE A 493 1.53 16.07 -19.40
CA PHE A 493 2.53 15.41 -18.56
C PHE A 493 2.14 15.53 -17.08
N MET A 494 2.26 14.41 -16.38
CA MET A 494 1.99 14.30 -14.94
C MET A 494 3.06 13.44 -14.29
N MET A 495 3.49 13.83 -13.09
CA MET A 495 4.39 13.01 -12.29
C MET A 495 4.13 13.22 -10.79
N GLY A 496 4.62 12.31 -9.96
CA GLY A 496 4.54 12.54 -8.53
C GLY A 496 4.82 11.31 -7.69
N VAL A 497 4.63 11.52 -6.38
CA VAL A 497 4.75 10.49 -5.35
C VAL A 497 3.45 10.50 -4.54
N ARG A 498 2.89 9.32 -4.25
CA ARG A 498 1.72 9.12 -3.39
C ARG A 498 2.05 8.04 -2.35
N PHE A 499 1.85 8.32 -1.06
CA PHE A 499 2.21 7.44 0.06
C PHE A 499 1.00 6.73 0.66
#